data_f6530b9b7ba0b26e041a10cc537c0bf2
#
_entry.id   f6530b9b7ba0b26e041a10cc537c0bf2
#
_cell.length_a   1.000
_cell.length_b   1.000
_cell.length_c   1.000
_cell.angle_alpha   90.00
_cell.angle_beta   90.00
_cell.angle_gamma   90.00
#
_symmetry.space_group_name_H-M   'P 1'
#
loop_
_entity.id
_entity.type
_entity.pdbx_description
1 polymer ?
#
loop_
_entity_poly.entity_id
_entity_poly.type
_entity_poly.pdbx_seq_one_letter_code
_entity_poly.pdbx_strand_id
1 'polypeptide(L)'
;MKKLFLSLAMALTALCANAKGNQIPVYAWAGYGDNATEKSLTADFKAWKKHGVTGVCINAGMDLEKIRTASKAAKKAGLEYHAWVPTMTPGGKPKSWYTVNRLGESAYDNPPYVPYYTTLDPRNEDVKKFLTTTFEQIAEIPEVDYVQLDYIRYADVILARGLW
;
A
#
# COMPACT_ATOMS: atom_id res chain seq x y z
N MET A 1 44.86 -31.24 20.93
CA MET A 1 44.69 -30.31 19.82
C MET A 1 43.35 -30.48 19.06
N LYS A 2 42.95 -31.71 18.66
CA LYS A 2 41.67 -31.93 17.94
C LYS A 2 40.39 -31.45 18.68
N LYS A 3 40.33 -31.57 20.02
CA LYS A 3 39.17 -31.13 20.84
C LYS A 3 39.04 -29.61 20.90
N LEU A 4 40.17 -28.88 20.85
CA LEU A 4 40.18 -27.42 20.89
C LEU A 4 39.67 -26.81 19.55
N PHE A 5 40.00 -27.45 18.43
CA PHE A 5 39.50 -27.04 17.10
C PHE A 5 38.00 -27.28 16.95
N LEU A 6 37.45 -28.36 17.50
CA LEU A 6 36.04 -28.67 17.46
C LEU A 6 35.22 -27.67 18.28
N SER A 7 35.71 -27.26 19.45
CA SER A 7 35.07 -26.26 20.31
C SER A 7 35.08 -24.87 19.68
N LEU A 8 36.17 -24.50 18.99
CA LEU A 8 36.27 -23.22 18.29
C LEU A 8 35.33 -23.17 17.05
N ALA A 9 35.21 -24.27 16.31
CA ALA A 9 34.29 -24.37 15.17
C ALA A 9 32.83 -24.28 15.61
N MET A 10 32.43 -24.93 16.72
CA MET A 10 31.09 -24.79 17.27
C MET A 10 30.79 -23.39 17.82
N ALA A 11 31.75 -22.70 18.40
CA ALA A 11 31.58 -21.31 18.85
C ALA A 11 31.42 -20.35 17.67
N LEU A 12 32.15 -20.54 16.56
CA LEU A 12 32.00 -19.74 15.35
C LEU A 12 30.63 -19.96 14.69
N THR A 13 30.13 -21.19 14.61
CA THR A 13 28.81 -21.47 14.05
C THR A 13 27.68 -20.93 14.92
N ALA A 14 27.83 -20.90 16.25
CA ALA A 14 26.90 -20.26 17.16
C ALA A 14 26.89 -18.72 17.03
N LEU A 15 28.05 -18.10 16.82
CA LEU A 15 28.15 -16.67 16.53
C LEU A 15 27.49 -16.31 15.18
N CYS A 16 27.68 -17.12 14.14
CA CYS A 16 27.05 -16.92 12.84
C CYS A 16 25.52 -17.17 12.90
N ALA A 17 25.06 -18.09 13.74
CA ALA A 17 23.62 -18.33 13.95
C ALA A 17 22.94 -17.16 14.69
N ASN A 18 23.64 -16.49 15.60
CA ASN A 18 23.16 -15.28 16.26
C ASN A 18 23.35 -14.00 15.41
N ALA A 19 24.12 -14.04 14.37
CA ALA A 19 24.24 -12.95 13.36
C ALA A 19 23.04 -12.88 12.40
N LYS A 20 21.97 -13.65 12.61
CA LYS A 20 20.62 -13.34 12.10
C LYS A 20 19.99 -12.16 12.86
N GLY A 21 20.84 -11.24 13.31
CA GLY A 21 20.45 -10.00 13.91
C GLY A 21 19.60 -9.21 12.91
N ASN A 22 18.47 -8.75 13.38
CA ASN A 22 17.62 -7.69 12.86
C ASN A 22 17.80 -7.35 11.38
N GLN A 23 17.36 -8.26 10.49
CA GLN A 23 17.25 -7.90 9.10
C GLN A 23 16.22 -6.77 9.01
N ILE A 24 16.64 -5.64 8.51
CA ILE A 24 15.74 -4.53 8.24
C ILE A 24 14.70 -5.04 7.24
N PRO A 25 13.38 -4.98 7.58
CA PRO A 25 12.34 -5.42 6.66
C PRO A 25 12.35 -4.54 5.41
N VAL A 26 12.26 -5.17 4.24
CA VAL A 26 12.23 -4.51 2.93
C VAL A 26 10.84 -4.67 2.34
N TYR A 27 10.20 -3.55 2.01
CA TYR A 27 8.88 -3.52 1.39
C TYR A 27 8.97 -3.02 -0.04
N ALA A 28 8.33 -3.75 -0.96
CA ALA A 28 8.23 -3.36 -2.36
C ALA A 28 6.88 -2.68 -2.63
N TRP A 29 6.92 -1.52 -3.31
CA TRP A 29 5.73 -0.76 -3.71
C TRP A 29 5.45 -1.00 -5.19
N ALA A 30 4.19 -1.34 -5.52
CA ALA A 30 3.77 -1.55 -6.90
C ALA A 30 2.29 -1.25 -7.10
N GLY A 31 1.90 -0.97 -8.35
CA GLY A 31 0.50 -0.95 -8.77
C GLY A 31 -0.01 -2.34 -9.07
N TYR A 32 -1.33 -2.53 -8.94
CA TYR A 32 -1.99 -3.74 -9.45
C TYR A 32 -2.09 -3.63 -10.98
N GLY A 33 -1.44 -4.54 -11.69
CA GLY A 33 -1.43 -4.54 -13.15
C GLY A 33 -2.79 -4.92 -13.75
N ASP A 34 -3.15 -4.33 -14.89
CA ASP A 34 -4.47 -4.51 -15.53
C ASP A 34 -4.82 -5.98 -15.83
N ASN A 35 -3.83 -6.79 -16.16
CA ASN A 35 -3.99 -8.22 -16.45
C ASN A 35 -3.46 -9.11 -15.32
N ALA A 36 -3.27 -8.57 -14.11
CA ALA A 36 -2.74 -9.34 -13.01
C ALA A 36 -3.72 -10.41 -12.55
N THR A 37 -3.21 -11.59 -12.34
CA THR A 37 -3.92 -12.74 -11.79
C THR A 37 -3.24 -13.18 -10.50
N GLU A 38 -3.94 -13.91 -9.65
CA GLU A 38 -3.33 -14.48 -8.44
C GLU A 38 -2.09 -15.32 -8.78
N LYS A 39 -2.12 -16.06 -9.89
CA LYS A 39 -1.00 -16.89 -10.36
C LYS A 39 0.21 -16.04 -10.76
N SER A 40 0.02 -15.00 -11.57
CA SER A 40 1.12 -14.11 -12.00
C SER A 40 1.71 -13.36 -10.81
N LEU A 41 0.87 -12.75 -9.98
CA LEU A 41 1.31 -12.06 -8.76
C LEU A 41 2.06 -12.99 -7.80
N THR A 42 1.59 -14.23 -7.63
CA THR A 42 2.31 -15.20 -6.77
C THR A 42 3.70 -15.51 -7.32
N ALA A 43 3.87 -15.59 -8.63
CA ALA A 43 5.17 -15.84 -9.25
C ALA A 43 6.12 -14.65 -9.03
N ASP A 44 5.65 -13.43 -9.27
CA ASP A 44 6.40 -12.20 -9.08
C ASP A 44 6.80 -12.02 -7.60
N PHE A 45 5.86 -12.19 -6.68
CA PHE A 45 6.11 -12.06 -5.24
C PHE A 45 7.09 -13.11 -4.71
N LYS A 46 7.04 -14.35 -5.22
CA LYS A 46 8.06 -15.36 -4.90
C LYS A 46 9.45 -14.96 -5.41
N ALA A 47 9.52 -14.35 -6.59
CA ALA A 47 10.78 -13.83 -7.10
C ALA A 47 11.31 -12.69 -6.21
N TRP A 48 10.47 -11.74 -5.84
CA TRP A 48 10.85 -10.64 -4.93
C TRP A 48 11.31 -11.16 -3.56
N LYS A 49 10.61 -12.14 -3.00
CA LYS A 49 11.03 -12.78 -1.74
C LYS A 49 12.44 -13.37 -1.81
N LYS A 50 12.81 -14.01 -2.93
CA LYS A 50 14.16 -14.53 -3.12
C LYS A 50 15.24 -13.44 -3.11
N HIS A 51 14.86 -12.19 -3.42
CA HIS A 51 15.73 -11.02 -3.35
C HIS A 51 15.64 -10.26 -2.03
N GLY A 52 15.06 -10.84 -0.99
CA GLY A 52 15.05 -10.28 0.36
C GLY A 52 13.85 -9.38 0.69
N VAL A 53 12.84 -9.29 -0.20
CA VAL A 53 11.60 -8.57 0.11
C VAL A 53 10.84 -9.30 1.21
N THR A 54 10.35 -8.56 2.20
CA THR A 54 9.61 -9.06 3.37
C THR A 54 8.12 -8.87 3.20
N GLY A 55 7.71 -7.78 2.55
CA GLY A 55 6.30 -7.47 2.31
C GLY A 55 6.10 -6.61 1.08
N VAL A 56 4.85 -6.47 0.67
CA VAL A 56 4.44 -5.74 -0.52
C VAL A 56 3.35 -4.72 -0.21
N CYS A 57 3.50 -3.51 -0.74
CA CYS A 57 2.50 -2.45 -0.69
C CYS A 57 1.89 -2.31 -2.08
N ILE A 58 0.68 -2.84 -2.29
CA ILE A 58 0.07 -2.89 -3.62
C ILE A 58 -1.07 -1.89 -3.73
N ASN A 59 -0.94 -0.96 -4.68
CA ASN A 59 -2.01 -0.06 -5.04
C ASN A 59 -3.03 -0.77 -5.95
N ALA A 60 -4.07 -1.29 -5.34
CA ALA A 60 -5.27 -1.80 -6.01
C ALA A 60 -6.46 -0.81 -5.91
N GLY A 61 -6.19 0.42 -5.49
CA GLY A 61 -7.23 1.39 -5.17
C GLY A 61 -8.09 0.91 -4.00
N MET A 62 -9.42 1.04 -4.18
CA MET A 62 -10.42 0.55 -3.22
C MET A 62 -11.20 -0.66 -3.79
N ASP A 63 -10.61 -1.36 -4.76
CA ASP A 63 -11.20 -2.55 -5.39
C ASP A 63 -10.95 -3.78 -4.52
N LEU A 64 -11.98 -4.22 -3.81
CA LEU A 64 -11.90 -5.33 -2.86
C LEU A 64 -11.48 -6.66 -3.53
N GLU A 65 -11.89 -6.91 -4.78
CA GLU A 65 -11.53 -8.14 -5.47
C GLU A 65 -10.05 -8.15 -5.89
N LYS A 66 -9.53 -7.01 -6.34
CA LYS A 66 -8.10 -6.87 -6.62
C LYS A 66 -7.28 -6.99 -5.34
N ILE A 67 -7.73 -6.40 -4.24
CA ILE A 67 -7.08 -6.50 -2.92
C ILE A 67 -7.07 -7.96 -2.46
N ARG A 68 -8.19 -8.69 -2.54
CA ARG A 68 -8.27 -10.12 -2.20
C ARG A 68 -7.31 -10.97 -3.05
N THR A 69 -7.26 -10.69 -4.34
CA THR A 69 -6.39 -11.40 -5.28
C THR A 69 -4.92 -11.19 -4.93
N ALA A 70 -4.51 -9.94 -4.70
CA ALA A 70 -3.12 -9.60 -4.39
C ALA A 70 -2.70 -10.09 -2.99
N SER A 71 -3.57 -9.95 -1.99
CA SER A 71 -3.26 -10.41 -0.63
C SER A 71 -3.10 -11.93 -0.56
N LYS A 72 -3.97 -12.69 -1.22
CA LYS A 72 -3.81 -14.15 -1.36
C LYS A 72 -2.49 -14.53 -2.05
N ALA A 73 -2.12 -13.82 -3.11
CA ALA A 73 -0.85 -14.05 -3.80
C ALA A 73 0.35 -13.76 -2.90
N ALA A 74 0.31 -12.68 -2.10
CA ALA A 74 1.35 -12.34 -1.13
C ALA A 74 1.49 -13.42 -0.05
N LYS A 75 0.39 -13.87 0.53
CA LYS A 75 0.40 -14.99 1.52
C LYS A 75 0.97 -16.27 0.92
N LYS A 76 0.59 -16.65 -0.30
CA LYS A 76 1.17 -17.81 -1.01
C LYS A 76 2.67 -17.69 -1.28
N ALA A 77 3.16 -16.46 -1.42
CA ALA A 77 4.59 -16.17 -1.54
C ALA A 77 5.30 -16.06 -0.18
N GLY A 78 4.56 -16.02 0.94
CA GLY A 78 5.08 -15.84 2.29
C GLY A 78 5.55 -14.40 2.55
N LEU A 79 4.87 -13.41 1.97
CA LEU A 79 5.10 -11.97 2.18
C LEU A 79 3.97 -11.37 3.01
N GLU A 80 4.28 -10.31 3.75
CA GLU A 80 3.27 -9.42 4.31
C GLU A 80 2.58 -8.64 3.19
N TYR A 81 1.28 -8.39 3.36
CA TYR A 81 0.50 -7.62 2.39
C TYR A 81 -0.03 -6.34 3.01
N HIS A 82 0.34 -5.20 2.42
CA HIS A 82 -0.18 -3.89 2.74
C HIS A 82 -1.10 -3.43 1.61
N ALA A 83 -2.38 -3.22 1.91
CA ALA A 83 -3.31 -2.60 0.99
C ALA A 83 -2.98 -1.10 0.91
N TRP A 84 -2.32 -0.68 -0.16
CA TRP A 84 -2.01 0.73 -0.40
C TRP A 84 -3.21 1.42 -1.02
N VAL A 85 -3.85 2.31 -0.24
CA VAL A 85 -5.11 2.96 -0.60
C VAL A 85 -4.90 4.47 -0.77
N PRO A 86 -4.94 5.01 -2.00
CA PRO A 86 -5.06 6.44 -2.25
C PRO A 86 -6.41 6.96 -1.74
N THR A 87 -6.41 7.49 -0.51
CA THR A 87 -7.62 7.69 0.31
C THR A 87 -8.52 8.80 -0.19
N MET A 88 -7.96 10.00 -0.37
CA MET A 88 -8.76 11.20 -0.69
C MET A 88 -8.89 11.48 -2.18
N THR A 89 -8.35 10.61 -3.03
CA THR A 89 -8.33 10.79 -4.48
C THR A 89 -9.00 9.67 -5.29
N PRO A 90 -10.05 8.98 -4.78
CA PRO A 90 -10.75 8.01 -5.61
C PRO A 90 -11.53 8.75 -6.70
N GLY A 91 -11.38 8.31 -7.94
CA GLY A 91 -12.19 8.79 -9.05
C GLY A 91 -13.65 8.33 -8.99
N GLY A 92 -14.53 8.93 -9.82
CA GLY A 92 -15.87 8.45 -10.06
C GLY A 92 -16.86 8.60 -8.89
N LYS A 93 -16.62 9.53 -7.97
CA LYS A 93 -17.53 9.82 -6.87
C LYS A 93 -18.50 10.96 -7.23
N PRO A 94 -19.64 11.11 -6.49
CA PRO A 94 -20.56 12.23 -6.71
C PRO A 94 -19.84 13.58 -6.62
N LYS A 95 -20.18 14.52 -7.49
CA LYS A 95 -19.57 15.85 -7.53
C LYS A 95 -19.61 16.58 -6.18
N SER A 96 -20.68 16.40 -5.42
CA SER A 96 -20.86 17.01 -4.10
C SER A 96 -19.89 16.50 -3.02
N TRP A 97 -19.12 15.46 -3.32
CA TRP A 97 -18.13 14.89 -2.40
C TRP A 97 -16.76 15.54 -2.46
N TYR A 98 -16.51 16.31 -3.53
CA TYR A 98 -15.19 16.89 -3.74
C TYR A 98 -15.05 18.25 -3.06
N THR A 99 -13.82 18.58 -2.70
CA THR A 99 -13.47 19.86 -2.09
C THR A 99 -13.85 21.04 -2.99
N VAL A 100 -14.19 22.14 -2.35
CA VAL A 100 -14.48 23.41 -3.02
C VAL A 100 -13.46 24.44 -2.54
N ASN A 101 -12.85 25.18 -3.46
CA ASN A 101 -11.90 26.22 -3.14
C ASN A 101 -12.60 27.50 -2.64
N ARG A 102 -11.81 28.52 -2.25
CA ARG A 102 -12.33 29.80 -1.76
C ARG A 102 -13.17 30.60 -2.76
N LEU A 103 -13.07 30.26 -4.04
CA LEU A 103 -13.84 30.89 -5.12
C LEU A 103 -15.16 30.15 -5.43
N GLY A 104 -15.44 29.05 -4.72
CA GLY A 104 -16.60 28.21 -4.96
C GLY A 104 -16.43 27.17 -6.07
N GLU A 105 -15.20 26.98 -6.58
CA GLU A 105 -14.94 26.02 -7.63
C GLU A 105 -14.64 24.64 -7.04
N SER A 106 -15.30 23.61 -7.57
CA SER A 106 -15.10 22.23 -7.16
C SER A 106 -13.84 21.63 -7.75
N ALA A 107 -13.08 20.88 -6.97
CA ALA A 107 -11.96 20.07 -7.45
C ALA A 107 -12.39 19.00 -8.47
N TYR A 108 -13.67 18.69 -8.56
CA TYR A 108 -14.21 17.81 -9.59
C TYR A 108 -14.14 18.44 -10.99
N ASP A 109 -14.55 19.72 -11.11
CA ASP A 109 -14.56 20.43 -12.39
C ASP A 109 -13.20 21.06 -12.70
N ASN A 110 -12.51 21.52 -11.66
CA ASN A 110 -11.26 22.25 -11.75
C ASN A 110 -10.20 21.59 -10.88
N PRO A 111 -9.65 20.43 -11.28
CA PRO A 111 -8.59 19.77 -10.54
C PRO A 111 -7.38 20.72 -10.39
N PRO A 112 -6.81 20.88 -9.18
CA PRO A 112 -5.82 21.92 -8.91
C PRO A 112 -4.47 21.70 -9.62
N TYR A 113 -4.20 20.50 -10.09
CA TYR A 113 -2.88 20.17 -10.65
C TYR A 113 -2.96 19.33 -11.93
N VAL A 114 -3.47 18.12 -11.81
CA VAL A 114 -3.65 17.19 -12.94
C VAL A 114 -5.09 16.65 -12.91
N PRO A 115 -5.65 16.23 -14.05
CA PRO A 115 -7.06 15.86 -14.14
C PRO A 115 -7.52 14.78 -13.17
N TYR A 116 -6.62 13.91 -12.73
CA TYR A 116 -6.92 12.83 -11.78
C TYR A 116 -6.77 13.24 -10.31
N TYR A 117 -6.29 14.45 -10.02
CA TYR A 117 -6.04 14.92 -8.66
C TYR A 117 -7.29 15.60 -8.08
N THR A 118 -8.37 14.84 -8.00
CA THR A 118 -9.65 15.29 -7.47
C THR A 118 -9.76 14.88 -6.01
N THR A 119 -9.71 15.85 -5.10
CA THR A 119 -9.69 15.58 -3.64
C THR A 119 -11.07 15.59 -3.04
N LEU A 120 -11.43 14.52 -2.33
CA LEU A 120 -12.67 14.46 -1.55
C LEU A 120 -12.64 15.44 -0.38
N ASP A 121 -13.81 15.95 0.02
CA ASP A 121 -13.95 16.79 1.22
C ASP A 121 -14.08 15.92 2.48
N PRO A 122 -13.08 15.92 3.39
CA PRO A 122 -13.12 15.13 4.61
C PRO A 122 -14.20 15.61 5.61
N ARG A 123 -14.83 16.75 5.38
CA ARG A 123 -15.93 17.27 6.21
C ARG A 123 -17.29 16.71 5.79
N ASN A 124 -17.38 16.16 4.57
CA ASN A 124 -18.63 15.59 4.05
C ASN A 124 -18.92 14.25 4.74
N GLU A 125 -20.09 14.11 5.34
CA GLU A 125 -20.48 12.91 6.11
C GLU A 125 -20.61 11.67 5.22
N ASP A 126 -21.05 11.80 3.97
CA ASP A 126 -21.10 10.68 3.03
C ASP A 126 -19.70 10.20 2.67
N VAL A 127 -18.73 11.11 2.53
CA VAL A 127 -17.30 10.77 2.32
C VAL A 127 -16.76 10.02 3.53
N LYS A 128 -17.01 10.50 4.74
CA LYS A 128 -16.58 9.82 5.97
C LYS A 128 -17.14 8.40 6.04
N LYS A 129 -18.44 8.26 5.84
CA LYS A 129 -19.12 6.96 5.84
C LYS A 129 -18.54 6.03 4.79
N PHE A 130 -18.36 6.53 3.55
CA PHE A 130 -17.78 5.75 2.45
C PHE A 130 -16.39 5.25 2.81
N LEU A 131 -15.51 6.12 3.29
CA LEU A 131 -14.13 5.76 3.64
C LEU A 131 -14.09 4.76 4.79
N THR A 132 -14.83 5.01 5.87
CA THR A 132 -14.90 4.10 7.03
C THR A 132 -15.35 2.71 6.60
N THR A 133 -16.47 2.61 5.88
CA THR A 133 -16.99 1.32 5.40
C THR A 133 -15.98 0.62 4.48
N THR A 134 -15.31 1.36 3.60
CA THR A 134 -14.31 0.79 2.70
C THR A 134 -13.12 0.23 3.49
N PHE A 135 -12.63 0.96 4.48
CA PHE A 135 -11.48 0.51 5.29
C PHE A 135 -11.84 -0.70 6.16
N GLU A 136 -13.03 -0.72 6.74
CA GLU A 136 -13.56 -1.88 7.46
C GLU A 136 -13.58 -3.11 6.55
N GLN A 137 -14.16 -3.00 5.36
CA GLN A 137 -14.21 -4.09 4.39
C GLN A 137 -12.82 -4.58 3.94
N ILE A 138 -11.84 -3.69 3.80
CA ILE A 138 -10.46 -4.08 3.50
C ILE A 138 -9.83 -4.79 4.69
N ALA A 139 -10.01 -4.28 5.89
CA ALA A 139 -9.46 -4.85 7.12
C ALA A 139 -10.06 -6.22 7.47
N GLU A 140 -11.28 -6.51 7.02
CA GLU A 140 -11.93 -7.81 7.18
C GLU A 140 -11.37 -8.89 6.23
N ILE A 141 -10.52 -8.55 5.26
CA ILE A 141 -9.88 -9.53 4.38
C ILE A 141 -8.77 -10.23 5.16
N PRO A 142 -8.85 -11.56 5.38
CA PRO A 142 -7.94 -12.27 6.29
C PRO A 142 -6.46 -12.22 5.87
N GLU A 143 -6.21 -12.04 4.58
CA GLU A 143 -4.85 -12.00 4.03
C GLU A 143 -4.25 -10.58 4.03
N VAL A 144 -4.97 -9.56 4.45
CA VAL A 144 -4.46 -8.19 4.59
C VAL A 144 -3.83 -8.04 5.96
N ASP A 145 -2.54 -7.72 6.02
CA ASP A 145 -1.83 -7.47 7.28
C ASP A 145 -1.97 -6.01 7.70
N TYR A 146 -1.99 -5.07 6.73
CA TYR A 146 -2.05 -3.64 6.99
C TYR A 146 -2.86 -2.91 5.92
N VAL A 147 -3.61 -1.91 6.35
CA VAL A 147 -4.23 -0.92 5.46
C VAL A 147 -3.36 0.33 5.50
N GLN A 148 -2.71 0.64 4.39
CA GLN A 148 -1.83 1.80 4.27
C GLN A 148 -2.56 2.93 3.57
N LEU A 149 -2.93 3.94 4.34
CA LEU A 149 -3.63 5.12 3.84
C LEU A 149 -2.62 6.08 3.24
N ASP A 150 -2.77 6.38 1.97
CA ASP A 150 -2.00 7.39 1.26
C ASP A 150 -2.93 8.52 0.79
N TYR A 151 -2.37 9.67 0.43
CA TYR A 151 -3.13 10.86 0.02
C TYR A 151 -4.23 11.24 1.02
N ILE A 152 -3.97 11.10 2.33
CA ILE A 152 -4.88 11.52 3.42
C ILE A 152 -4.76 13.01 3.72
N ARG A 153 -4.75 13.83 2.70
CA ARG A 153 -4.47 15.26 2.75
C ARG A 153 -5.19 15.99 1.63
N TYR A 154 -5.31 17.31 1.77
CA TYR A 154 -5.65 18.16 0.64
C TYR A 154 -4.51 18.16 -0.39
N ALA A 155 -4.81 18.61 -1.60
CA ALA A 155 -3.78 18.82 -2.60
C ALA A 155 -2.75 19.82 -2.06
N ASP A 156 -1.52 19.37 -1.91
CA ASP A 156 -0.38 20.19 -1.44
C ASP A 156 0.51 20.62 -2.59
N VAL A 157 -0.04 20.63 -3.76
CA VAL A 157 0.70 20.82 -4.99
C VAL A 157 1.13 22.27 -5.12
N ILE A 158 2.28 22.45 -5.73
CA ILE A 158 2.67 23.74 -6.30
C ILE A 158 1.63 24.12 -7.33
N LEU A 159 0.61 24.82 -6.90
CA LEU A 159 -0.44 25.32 -7.77
C LEU A 159 0.18 26.30 -8.75
N ALA A 160 -0.25 26.25 -10.01
CA ALA A 160 0.13 27.27 -10.97
C ALA A 160 -0.19 28.66 -10.41
N ARG A 161 0.69 29.62 -10.63
CA ARG A 161 0.43 31.02 -10.23
C ARG A 161 -0.92 31.46 -10.80
N GLY A 162 -1.83 31.88 -9.95
CA GLY A 162 -3.21 32.25 -10.29
C GLY A 162 -4.29 31.31 -9.78
N LEU A 163 -3.92 30.15 -9.26
CA LEU A 163 -4.85 29.23 -8.60
C LEU A 163 -4.83 29.36 -7.06
N TRP A 164 -4.08 30.35 -6.56
CA TRP A 164 -3.99 30.67 -5.13
C TRP A 164 -5.07 31.66 -4.68
#